data_80add9e3d4c4040b1d8207541ad6ab96
#
_entry.id   80add9e3d4c4040b1d8207541ad6ab96
#
_cell.length_a   1.000
_cell.length_b   1.000
_cell.length_c   1.000
_cell.angle_alpha   90.00
_cell.angle_beta   90.00
_cell.angle_gamma   90.00
#
_symmetry.space_group_name_H-M   'P 1'
#
loop_
_entity.id
_entity.type
_entity.pdbx_description
1 polymer ?
#
loop_
_entity_poly.entity_id
_entity_poly.type
_entity_poly.pdbx_seq_one_letter_code
_entity_poly.pdbx_strand_id
1 'polypeptide(L)'
;SAGWRISEENFFKPVSDWWSSLKLRASVGSLGNQQVDYYAYLQTITSDNQFSYTFDGEGKAYYAKISNPISSGLTWETVTTYNVGLDMSFLRNRLSMSADYYVRKTTDMLTTSLTLPDVYGASTPKANCADLRTNGWELSVSWNDSFKVANKPFRYGIQATLGDYQRTITKYNNPDKLISDHYVGKKMGEIWGYHVDGLFKTDKEAAEYQAKINDKAVNGRVYSSKVDGYLRAGDVRFADLNGDNVIGAGAGTVDDPGDKRIIGNTTPRYNYSFRLDASWNGFDVSAVSYTHLRAHETLA
;
A
#
# COMPACT_ATOMS: atom_id res chain seq x y z
N SER A 1 3.10 -25.69 10.80
CA SER A 1 3.87 -24.83 11.72
C SER A 1 4.81 -25.67 12.56
N ALA A 2 5.96 -25.12 12.89
CA ALA A 2 6.95 -25.70 13.79
C ALA A 2 7.37 -24.65 14.83
N GLY A 3 7.73 -25.14 16.02
CA GLY A 3 8.24 -24.28 17.08
C GLY A 3 9.32 -25.01 17.88
N TRP A 4 10.45 -24.33 18.09
CA TRP A 4 11.55 -24.84 18.88
C TRP A 4 11.77 -23.93 20.09
N ARG A 5 11.61 -24.52 21.28
CA ARG A 5 11.83 -23.82 22.53
C ARG A 5 13.31 -24.01 22.93
N ILE A 6 14.13 -23.12 22.41
CA ILE A 6 15.59 -23.13 22.59
C ILE A 6 15.97 -23.00 24.07
N SER A 7 15.15 -22.29 24.87
CA SER A 7 15.38 -22.13 26.29
C SER A 7 15.30 -23.42 27.13
N GLU A 8 14.74 -24.50 26.58
CA GLU A 8 14.69 -25.81 27.25
C GLU A 8 15.95 -26.66 26.99
N GLU A 9 16.81 -26.23 26.09
CA GLU A 9 18.02 -26.96 25.72
C GLU A 9 19.14 -26.79 26.77
N ASN A 10 19.95 -27.84 26.94
CA ASN A 10 21.01 -27.86 27.95
C ASN A 10 22.04 -26.74 27.77
N PHE A 11 22.35 -26.38 26.53
CA PHE A 11 23.30 -25.29 26.24
C PHE A 11 22.78 -23.91 26.61
N PHE A 12 21.47 -23.74 26.81
CA PHE A 12 20.87 -22.47 27.19
C PHE A 12 20.90 -22.22 28.70
N LYS A 13 21.05 -23.25 29.53
CA LYS A 13 21.05 -23.15 30.98
C LYS A 13 21.97 -22.07 31.58
N PRO A 14 23.20 -21.86 31.07
CA PRO A 14 24.11 -20.85 31.63
C PRO A 14 23.57 -19.41 31.55
N VAL A 15 22.65 -19.12 30.63
CA VAL A 15 22.08 -17.78 30.42
C VAL A 15 20.65 -17.62 30.97
N SER A 16 20.07 -18.70 31.49
CA SER A 16 18.66 -18.75 31.92
C SER A 16 18.32 -17.81 33.09
N ASP A 17 19.30 -17.36 33.86
CA ASP A 17 19.10 -16.44 35.00
C ASP A 17 18.56 -15.08 34.56
N TRP A 18 18.99 -14.58 33.42
CA TRP A 18 18.55 -13.30 32.88
C TRP A 18 17.74 -13.42 31.60
N TRP A 19 17.95 -14.47 30.79
CA TRP A 19 17.16 -14.78 29.61
C TRP A 19 16.19 -15.92 29.90
N SER A 20 14.98 -15.57 30.29
CA SER A 20 14.01 -16.51 30.84
C SER A 20 13.40 -17.46 29.81
N SER A 21 13.26 -17.04 28.56
CA SER A 21 12.67 -17.84 27.51
C SER A 21 13.12 -17.40 26.13
N LEU A 22 13.39 -18.37 25.25
CA LEU A 22 13.63 -18.17 23.82
C LEU A 22 12.92 -19.27 23.03
N LYS A 23 12.03 -18.83 22.11
CA LYS A 23 11.31 -19.74 21.22
C LYS A 23 11.40 -19.25 19.78
N LEU A 24 11.84 -20.11 18.88
CA LEU A 24 11.79 -19.91 17.44
C LEU A 24 10.49 -20.51 16.90
N ARG A 25 9.80 -19.78 16.04
CA ARG A 25 8.58 -20.21 15.34
C ARG A 25 8.78 -20.12 13.84
N ALA A 26 8.26 -21.10 13.11
CA ALA A 26 8.16 -21.04 11.67
C ALA A 26 6.81 -21.61 11.23
N SER A 27 6.17 -20.96 10.27
CA SER A 27 4.91 -21.45 9.72
C SER A 27 4.80 -21.14 8.23
N VAL A 28 4.08 -22.03 7.55
CA VAL A 28 3.63 -21.84 6.18
C VAL A 28 2.16 -22.20 6.12
N GLY A 29 1.37 -21.37 5.46
CA GLY A 29 -0.06 -21.59 5.26
C GLY A 29 -0.49 -21.06 3.93
N SER A 30 -1.44 -21.73 3.29
CA SER A 30 -2.06 -21.31 2.04
C SER A 30 -3.58 -21.29 2.21
N LEU A 31 -4.20 -20.22 1.72
CA LEU A 31 -5.64 -19.97 1.76
C LEU A 31 -6.11 -19.60 0.36
N GLY A 32 -7.26 -20.16 -0.04
CA GLY A 32 -8.00 -19.70 -1.21
C GLY A 32 -8.90 -18.50 -0.85
N ASN A 33 -8.94 -17.50 -1.71
CA ASN A 33 -9.85 -16.38 -1.60
C ASN A 33 -10.67 -16.25 -2.88
N GLN A 34 -11.99 -16.14 -2.74
CA GLN A 34 -12.91 -15.98 -3.85
C GLN A 34 -13.85 -14.81 -3.56
N GLN A 35 -13.34 -13.61 -3.80
CA GLN A 35 -14.13 -12.39 -3.67
C GLN A 35 -14.65 -11.97 -5.05
N VAL A 36 -15.62 -12.69 -5.54
CA VAL A 36 -16.31 -12.43 -6.82
C VAL A 36 -17.82 -12.40 -6.60
N ASP A 37 -18.52 -11.72 -7.50
CA ASP A 37 -19.97 -11.71 -7.51
C ASP A 37 -20.53 -13.12 -7.70
N TYR A 38 -21.71 -13.38 -7.12
CA TYR A 38 -22.39 -14.65 -7.34
C TYR A 38 -22.63 -14.87 -8.84
N TYR A 39 -22.38 -16.08 -9.30
CA TYR A 39 -22.56 -16.48 -10.71
C TYR A 39 -21.67 -15.73 -11.72
N ALA A 40 -20.55 -15.13 -11.27
CA ALA A 40 -19.60 -14.42 -12.15
C ALA A 40 -19.06 -15.28 -13.32
N TYR A 41 -19.23 -16.60 -13.25
CA TYR A 41 -18.85 -17.57 -14.28
C TYR A 41 -19.97 -17.83 -15.32
N LEU A 42 -21.16 -17.23 -15.15
CA LEU A 42 -22.28 -17.39 -16.07
C LEU A 42 -22.46 -16.14 -16.92
N GLN A 43 -22.49 -16.33 -18.20
CA GLN A 43 -22.94 -15.28 -19.13
C GLN A 43 -24.46 -15.23 -19.11
N THR A 44 -25.02 -14.09 -18.75
CA THR A 44 -26.46 -13.88 -18.63
C THR A 44 -27.00 -12.98 -19.74
N ILE A 45 -28.28 -13.15 -20.05
CA ILE A 45 -29.01 -12.22 -20.91
C ILE A 45 -29.93 -11.42 -19.99
N THR A 46 -29.78 -10.11 -20.02
CA THR A 46 -30.66 -9.19 -19.28
C THR A 46 -31.62 -8.51 -20.24
N SER A 47 -32.85 -8.32 -19.81
CA SER A 47 -33.83 -7.51 -20.52
C SER A 47 -33.94 -6.14 -19.88
N ASP A 48 -33.88 -5.08 -20.67
CA ASP A 48 -33.93 -3.70 -20.19
C ASP A 48 -34.77 -2.85 -21.16
N ASN A 49 -35.36 -1.77 -20.65
CA ASN A 49 -36.17 -0.80 -21.39
C ASN A 49 -35.58 0.63 -21.32
N GLN A 50 -34.33 0.80 -20.95
CA GLN A 50 -33.72 2.11 -20.75
C GLN A 50 -33.41 2.87 -22.06
N PHE A 51 -33.37 2.21 -23.20
CA PHE A 51 -33.24 2.91 -24.48
C PHE A 51 -34.50 3.69 -24.81
N SER A 52 -34.32 4.94 -25.18
CA SER A 52 -35.40 5.91 -25.43
C SER A 52 -36.15 5.68 -26.78
N TYR A 53 -35.92 4.54 -27.44
CA TYR A 53 -36.57 4.30 -28.71
C TYR A 53 -37.99 3.79 -28.50
N THR A 54 -38.94 4.45 -29.09
CA THR A 54 -40.34 4.03 -29.10
C THR A 54 -40.74 3.57 -30.49
N PHE A 55 -41.35 2.38 -30.63
CA PHE A 55 -41.94 1.94 -31.84
C PHE A 55 -43.38 2.43 -31.82
N ASP A 56 -43.84 3.05 -32.93
CA ASP A 56 -45.20 3.55 -33.14
C ASP A 56 -45.73 4.53 -32.11
N GLY A 57 -44.85 5.22 -31.37
CA GLY A 57 -45.22 6.20 -30.39
C GLY A 57 -45.74 5.63 -29.05
N GLU A 58 -45.78 4.32 -28.90
CA GLU A 58 -46.25 3.64 -27.70
C GLU A 58 -45.11 2.97 -26.93
N GLY A 59 -44.83 3.48 -25.77
CA GLY A 59 -43.94 2.85 -24.78
C GLY A 59 -42.49 2.61 -25.23
N LYS A 60 -41.61 2.41 -24.27
CA LYS A 60 -40.21 2.04 -24.54
C LYS A 60 -40.10 0.55 -24.87
N ALA A 61 -39.45 0.22 -25.97
CA ALA A 61 -39.25 -1.17 -26.36
C ALA A 61 -38.24 -1.85 -25.38
N TYR A 62 -38.57 -3.09 -25.02
CA TYR A 62 -37.62 -3.95 -24.29
C TYR A 62 -36.60 -4.49 -25.27
N TYR A 63 -35.34 -4.48 -24.85
CA TYR A 63 -34.23 -5.09 -25.61
C TYR A 63 -33.51 -6.12 -24.74
N ALA A 64 -32.93 -7.10 -25.36
CA ALA A 64 -32.09 -8.09 -24.71
C ALA A 64 -30.62 -7.69 -24.85
N LYS A 65 -29.89 -7.67 -23.74
CA LYS A 65 -28.47 -7.41 -23.71
C LYS A 65 -27.72 -8.62 -23.13
N ILE A 66 -26.71 -9.07 -23.83
CA ILE A 66 -25.78 -10.06 -23.31
C ILE A 66 -24.88 -9.38 -22.29
N SER A 67 -24.67 -10.02 -21.14
CA SER A 67 -23.73 -9.53 -20.12
C SER A 67 -22.30 -9.43 -20.68
N ASN A 68 -21.43 -8.75 -19.94
CA ASN A 68 -20.02 -8.67 -20.32
C ASN A 68 -19.40 -10.07 -20.50
N PRO A 69 -18.38 -10.20 -21.36
CA PRO A 69 -17.65 -11.45 -21.51
C PRO A 69 -17.13 -11.93 -20.16
N ILE A 70 -17.06 -13.23 -20.01
CA ILE A 70 -16.47 -13.89 -18.83
C ILE A 70 -15.16 -14.55 -19.23
N SER A 71 -14.20 -14.59 -18.29
CA SER A 71 -12.96 -15.32 -18.50
C SER A 71 -13.21 -16.81 -18.31
N SER A 72 -12.79 -17.62 -19.29
CA SER A 72 -12.89 -19.09 -19.22
C SER A 72 -11.94 -19.71 -18.19
N GLY A 73 -10.94 -18.98 -17.73
CA GLY A 73 -9.91 -19.42 -16.77
C GLY A 73 -10.11 -18.87 -15.36
N LEU A 74 -11.35 -18.54 -14.95
CA LEU A 74 -11.62 -17.98 -13.63
C LEU A 74 -11.29 -19.02 -12.54
N THR A 75 -10.40 -18.69 -11.62
CA THR A 75 -10.00 -19.54 -10.51
C THR A 75 -9.88 -18.74 -9.22
N TRP A 76 -9.61 -19.42 -8.13
CA TRP A 76 -9.42 -18.81 -6.82
C TRP A 76 -8.10 -18.05 -6.73
N GLU A 77 -8.11 -16.89 -6.09
CA GLU A 77 -6.89 -16.26 -5.63
C GLU A 77 -6.28 -17.12 -4.54
N THR A 78 -4.98 -17.34 -4.60
CA THR A 78 -4.25 -18.12 -3.60
C THR A 78 -3.33 -17.21 -2.79
N VAL A 79 -3.50 -17.22 -1.47
CA VAL A 79 -2.67 -16.47 -0.53
C VAL A 79 -1.80 -17.42 0.26
N THR A 80 -0.50 -17.46 -0.04
CA THR A 80 0.48 -18.26 0.69
C THR A 80 1.34 -17.36 1.56
N THR A 81 1.37 -17.63 2.87
CA THR A 81 2.15 -16.88 3.85
C THR A 81 3.23 -17.78 4.46
N TYR A 82 4.45 -17.29 4.43
CA TYR A 82 5.61 -17.82 5.14
C TYR A 82 5.91 -16.86 6.30
N ASN A 83 6.01 -17.38 7.51
CA ASN A 83 6.32 -16.59 8.68
C ASN A 83 7.44 -17.25 9.49
N VAL A 84 8.37 -16.43 9.99
CA VAL A 84 9.38 -16.80 10.96
C VAL A 84 9.32 -15.80 12.10
N GLY A 85 9.22 -16.29 13.34
CA GLY A 85 9.10 -15.45 14.51
C GLY A 85 9.97 -15.93 15.67
N LEU A 86 10.33 -14.97 16.52
CA LEU A 86 11.08 -15.17 17.75
C LEU A 86 10.25 -14.63 18.92
N ASP A 87 10.02 -15.47 19.92
CA ASP A 87 9.47 -15.06 21.21
C ASP A 87 10.58 -15.12 22.25
N MET A 88 10.78 -14.03 22.96
CA MET A 88 11.85 -13.86 23.94
C MET A 88 11.30 -13.29 25.25
N SER A 89 11.81 -13.77 26.36
CA SER A 89 11.51 -13.18 27.67
C SER A 89 12.78 -13.05 28.50
N PHE A 90 12.91 -11.96 29.20
CA PHE A 90 14.09 -11.63 30.02
C PHE A 90 13.68 -11.24 31.44
N LEU A 91 14.65 -11.22 32.33
CA LEU A 91 14.52 -10.71 33.71
C LEU A 91 13.33 -11.32 34.45
N ARG A 92 13.23 -12.65 34.44
CA ARG A 92 12.12 -13.41 35.05
C ARG A 92 10.76 -13.01 34.48
N ASN A 93 10.70 -12.92 33.12
CA ASN A 93 9.50 -12.55 32.35
C ASN A 93 8.99 -11.10 32.56
N ARG A 94 9.80 -10.20 33.11
CA ARG A 94 9.42 -8.78 33.19
C ARG A 94 9.44 -8.12 31.84
N LEU A 95 10.46 -8.41 31.03
CA LEU A 95 10.56 -7.95 29.63
C LEU A 95 10.22 -9.11 28.72
N SER A 96 9.21 -8.93 27.87
CA SER A 96 8.86 -9.88 26.79
C SER A 96 8.92 -9.19 25.45
N MET A 97 9.45 -9.89 24.46
CA MET A 97 9.59 -9.41 23.09
C MET A 97 9.11 -10.49 22.12
N SER A 98 8.40 -10.08 21.09
CA SER A 98 8.06 -10.93 19.93
C SER A 98 8.45 -10.20 18.67
N ALA A 99 9.17 -10.87 17.79
CA ALA A 99 9.58 -10.35 16.50
C ALA A 99 9.18 -11.35 15.41
N ASP A 100 8.44 -10.90 14.42
CA ASP A 100 7.96 -11.70 13.30
C ASP A 100 8.41 -11.08 11.98
N TYR A 101 8.84 -11.93 11.05
CA TYR A 101 9.06 -11.58 9.66
C TYR A 101 8.24 -12.49 8.78
N TYR A 102 7.49 -11.91 7.84
CA TYR A 102 6.64 -12.68 6.95
C TYR A 102 6.76 -12.27 5.49
N VAL A 103 6.59 -13.26 4.64
CA VAL A 103 6.43 -13.07 3.20
C VAL A 103 5.08 -13.68 2.80
N ARG A 104 4.19 -12.84 2.29
CA ARG A 104 2.90 -13.25 1.76
C ARG A 104 2.91 -13.11 0.25
N LYS A 105 2.60 -14.19 -0.44
CA LYS A 105 2.42 -14.21 -1.90
C LYS A 105 0.94 -14.40 -2.18
N THR A 106 0.34 -13.45 -2.92
CA THR A 106 -1.00 -13.57 -3.45
C THR A 106 -0.86 -13.82 -4.94
N THR A 107 -1.29 -14.97 -5.41
CA THR A 107 -1.21 -15.37 -6.81
C THR A 107 -2.60 -15.49 -7.40
N ASP A 108 -2.66 -15.35 -8.72
CA ASP A 108 -3.89 -15.45 -9.49
C ASP A 108 -4.98 -14.46 -9.02
N MET A 109 -4.57 -13.23 -8.69
CA MET A 109 -5.48 -12.17 -8.29
C MET A 109 -6.42 -11.80 -9.45
N LEU A 110 -7.69 -11.64 -9.12
CA LEU A 110 -8.71 -11.22 -10.05
C LEU A 110 -8.63 -9.71 -10.30
N THR A 111 -8.26 -9.34 -11.51
CA THR A 111 -8.24 -7.95 -11.95
C THR A 111 -8.70 -7.85 -13.41
N THR A 112 -8.94 -6.64 -13.88
CA THR A 112 -9.20 -6.43 -15.32
C THR A 112 -7.98 -6.88 -16.12
N SER A 113 -8.23 -7.72 -17.12
CA SER A 113 -7.20 -8.20 -18.04
C SER A 113 -6.82 -7.11 -19.07
N LEU A 114 -6.42 -7.49 -20.27
CA LEU A 114 -6.18 -6.56 -21.38
C LEU A 114 -7.43 -5.75 -21.69
N THR A 115 -7.25 -4.44 -21.91
CA THR A 115 -8.31 -3.59 -22.45
C THR A 115 -8.79 -4.14 -23.80
N LEU A 116 -10.10 -4.35 -23.90
CA LEU A 116 -10.71 -4.68 -25.18
C LEU A 116 -10.78 -3.42 -26.05
N PRO A 117 -10.62 -3.52 -27.38
CA PRO A 117 -10.87 -2.39 -28.26
C PRO A 117 -12.31 -1.86 -28.08
N ASP A 118 -12.49 -0.55 -28.16
CA ASP A 118 -13.79 0.10 -27.99
C ASP A 118 -14.87 -0.44 -28.96
N VAL A 119 -14.47 -0.89 -30.13
CA VAL A 119 -15.36 -1.51 -31.12
C VAL A 119 -15.98 -2.83 -30.67
N TYR A 120 -15.44 -3.44 -29.60
CA TYR A 120 -16.00 -4.66 -29.04
C TYR A 120 -17.34 -4.42 -28.31
N GLY A 121 -17.58 -3.19 -27.84
CA GLY A 121 -18.85 -2.77 -27.23
C GLY A 121 -19.15 -3.41 -25.87
N ALA A 122 -18.17 -3.99 -25.20
CA ALA A 122 -18.32 -4.59 -23.86
C ALA A 122 -17.11 -4.29 -22.97
N SER A 123 -17.34 -4.30 -21.67
CA SER A 123 -16.27 -4.10 -20.70
C SER A 123 -15.32 -5.30 -20.64
N THR A 124 -14.06 -5.03 -20.36
CA THR A 124 -13.04 -6.07 -20.19
C THR A 124 -13.40 -7.00 -19.02
N PRO A 125 -13.37 -8.33 -19.23
CA PRO A 125 -13.63 -9.29 -18.16
C PRO A 125 -12.52 -9.27 -17.12
N LYS A 126 -12.88 -9.59 -15.88
CA LYS A 126 -11.90 -9.93 -14.87
C LYS A 126 -11.25 -11.28 -15.19
N ALA A 127 -9.96 -11.38 -14.96
CA ALA A 127 -9.18 -12.61 -15.11
C ALA A 127 -8.15 -12.72 -13.99
N ASN A 128 -7.65 -13.92 -13.74
CA ASN A 128 -6.58 -14.20 -12.78
C ASN A 128 -5.22 -13.86 -13.42
N CYS A 129 -4.88 -12.56 -13.49
CA CYS A 129 -3.74 -12.08 -14.25
C CYS A 129 -2.75 -11.21 -13.47
N ALA A 130 -2.91 -11.11 -12.16
CA ALA A 130 -1.99 -10.35 -11.31
C ALA A 130 -1.51 -11.15 -10.11
N ASP A 131 -0.23 -10.92 -9.71
CA ASP A 131 0.35 -11.47 -8.50
C ASP A 131 0.96 -10.35 -7.66
N LEU A 132 0.88 -10.52 -6.34
CA LEU A 132 1.39 -9.56 -5.37
C LEU A 132 2.26 -10.26 -4.33
N ARG A 133 3.37 -9.64 -3.98
CA ARG A 133 4.22 -10.08 -2.87
C ARG A 133 4.24 -9.02 -1.78
N THR A 134 3.92 -9.42 -0.57
CA THR A 134 4.02 -8.58 0.63
C THR A 134 5.16 -9.10 1.49
N ASN A 135 6.11 -8.25 1.82
CA ASN A 135 7.13 -8.50 2.83
C ASN A 135 6.82 -7.58 4.02
N GLY A 136 6.77 -8.14 5.22
CA GLY A 136 6.51 -7.36 6.41
C GLY A 136 7.24 -7.91 7.62
N TRP A 137 7.37 -7.06 8.63
CA TRP A 137 7.89 -7.41 9.92
C TRP A 137 7.10 -6.72 11.02
N GLU A 138 7.04 -7.35 12.16
CA GLU A 138 6.33 -6.87 13.35
C GLU A 138 7.20 -7.09 14.57
N LEU A 139 7.25 -6.10 15.45
CA LEU A 139 7.94 -6.14 16.72
C LEU A 139 6.98 -5.73 17.81
N SER A 140 6.88 -6.54 18.86
CA SER A 140 6.16 -6.23 20.09
C SER A 140 7.12 -6.33 21.26
N VAL A 141 7.10 -5.33 22.12
CA VAL A 141 7.89 -5.27 23.34
C VAL A 141 6.96 -4.95 24.50
N SER A 142 7.00 -5.74 25.56
CA SER A 142 6.23 -5.49 26.76
C SER A 142 7.08 -5.60 28.01
N TRP A 143 6.89 -4.64 28.90
CA TRP A 143 7.46 -4.62 30.23
C TRP A 143 6.35 -4.70 31.26
N ASN A 144 6.45 -5.65 32.20
CA ASN A 144 5.51 -5.80 33.30
C ASN A 144 6.29 -5.95 34.59
N ASP A 145 5.96 -5.14 35.59
CA ASP A 145 6.59 -5.23 36.88
C ASP A 145 5.62 -4.83 38.01
N SER A 146 6.03 -5.08 39.25
CA SER A 146 5.25 -4.72 40.40
C SER A 146 6.14 -4.36 41.58
N PHE A 147 5.71 -3.39 42.38
CA PHE A 147 6.33 -3.02 43.64
C PHE A 147 5.25 -2.66 44.65
N LYS A 148 5.62 -2.50 45.90
CA LYS A 148 4.65 -2.18 46.98
C LYS A 148 4.57 -0.67 47.20
N VAL A 149 3.35 -0.13 47.18
CA VAL A 149 3.02 1.23 47.60
C VAL A 149 2.06 1.14 48.78
N ALA A 150 2.41 1.74 49.89
CA ALA A 150 1.63 1.67 51.15
C ALA A 150 1.22 0.23 51.53
N ASN A 151 2.16 -0.72 51.48
CA ASN A 151 2.00 -2.15 51.72
C ASN A 151 1.06 -2.90 50.77
N LYS A 152 0.56 -2.25 49.70
CA LYS A 152 -0.29 -2.87 48.69
C LYS A 152 0.48 -2.98 47.37
N PRO A 153 0.26 -4.05 46.58
CA PRO A 153 0.95 -4.22 45.31
C PRO A 153 0.49 -3.17 44.29
N PHE A 154 1.42 -2.41 43.74
CA PHE A 154 1.25 -1.61 42.55
C PHE A 154 1.82 -2.39 41.39
N ARG A 155 1.01 -2.66 40.38
CA ARG A 155 1.38 -3.35 39.13
C ARG A 155 1.34 -2.36 37.99
N TYR A 156 2.32 -2.42 37.12
CA TYR A 156 2.31 -1.61 35.89
C TYR A 156 2.82 -2.40 34.71
N GLY A 157 2.30 -2.06 33.53
CA GLY A 157 2.68 -2.63 32.27
C GLY A 157 2.88 -1.54 31.23
N ILE A 158 3.87 -1.75 30.37
CA ILE A 158 4.15 -0.92 29.20
C ILE A 158 4.27 -1.85 28.02
N GLN A 159 3.52 -1.59 26.96
CA GLN A 159 3.63 -2.35 25.71
C GLN A 159 3.82 -1.38 24.55
N ALA A 160 4.76 -1.69 23.68
CA ALA A 160 4.97 -1.00 22.42
C ALA A 160 4.95 -2.00 21.28
N THR A 161 4.30 -1.65 20.17
CA THR A 161 4.34 -2.42 18.94
C THR A 161 4.82 -1.54 17.81
N LEU A 162 5.57 -2.13 16.89
CA LEU A 162 6.05 -1.47 15.69
C LEU A 162 6.02 -2.48 14.54
N GLY A 163 5.50 -2.07 13.39
CA GLY A 163 5.48 -2.91 12.20
C GLY A 163 5.54 -2.11 10.92
N ASP A 164 6.07 -2.74 9.89
CA ASP A 164 6.08 -2.21 8.53
C ASP A 164 5.87 -3.32 7.53
N TYR A 165 5.24 -2.99 6.40
CA TYR A 165 5.12 -3.91 5.29
C TYR A 165 5.17 -3.17 3.95
N GLN A 166 5.66 -3.86 2.94
CA GLN A 166 5.66 -3.39 1.55
C GLN A 166 5.02 -4.43 0.65
N ARG A 167 4.17 -3.96 -0.26
CA ARG A 167 3.50 -4.77 -1.27
C ARG A 167 4.07 -4.43 -2.63
N THR A 168 4.59 -5.42 -3.34
CA THR A 168 5.18 -5.27 -4.67
C THR A 168 4.44 -6.16 -5.67
N ILE A 169 4.08 -5.61 -6.79
CA ILE A 169 3.44 -6.33 -7.89
C ILE A 169 4.49 -7.21 -8.56
N THR A 170 4.24 -8.52 -8.64
CA THR A 170 5.18 -9.49 -9.23
C THR A 170 4.73 -10.01 -10.59
N LYS A 171 3.44 -9.88 -10.89
CA LYS A 171 2.86 -10.19 -12.20
C LYS A 171 1.75 -9.20 -12.51
N TYR A 172 1.75 -8.63 -13.69
CA TYR A 172 0.70 -7.78 -14.22
C TYR A 172 0.89 -7.62 -15.73
N ASN A 173 -0.20 -7.41 -16.44
CA ASN A 173 -0.14 -7.27 -17.90
C ASN A 173 -0.01 -5.80 -18.30
N ASN A 174 1.20 -5.29 -18.18
CA ASN A 174 1.62 -3.97 -18.65
C ASN A 174 3.08 -4.09 -19.12
N PRO A 175 3.29 -4.61 -20.34
CA PRO A 175 4.64 -4.88 -20.86
C PRO A 175 5.48 -3.61 -21.01
N ASP A 176 4.85 -2.49 -21.39
CA ASP A 176 5.51 -1.19 -21.57
C ASP A 176 5.76 -0.46 -20.25
N LYS A 177 5.31 -1.04 -19.13
CA LYS A 177 5.42 -0.45 -17.77
C LYS A 177 4.93 1.00 -17.72
N LEU A 178 3.76 1.25 -18.29
CA LEU A 178 3.10 2.57 -18.19
C LEU A 178 2.91 2.94 -16.71
N ILE A 179 3.41 4.11 -16.31
CA ILE A 179 3.36 4.58 -14.91
C ILE A 179 1.95 4.96 -14.45
N SER A 180 1.04 5.21 -15.40
CA SER A 180 -0.38 5.49 -15.13
C SER A 180 -1.16 4.27 -14.64
N ASP A 181 -0.61 3.06 -14.86
CA ASP A 181 -1.24 1.79 -14.46
C ASP A 181 -0.32 0.99 -13.52
N HIS A 182 -0.73 -0.22 -13.18
CA HIS A 182 0.09 -1.18 -12.47
C HIS A 182 1.14 -1.78 -13.39
N TYR A 183 2.35 -2.02 -12.87
CA TYR A 183 3.44 -2.67 -13.58
C TYR A 183 4.23 -3.58 -12.64
N VAL A 184 4.92 -4.55 -13.21
CA VAL A 184 5.79 -5.46 -12.45
C VAL A 184 6.94 -4.67 -11.79
N GLY A 185 7.08 -4.82 -10.48
CA GLY A 185 8.03 -4.08 -9.65
C GLY A 185 7.43 -2.87 -8.92
N LYS A 186 6.24 -2.40 -9.31
CA LYS A 186 5.56 -1.29 -8.65
C LYS A 186 5.24 -1.65 -7.20
N LYS A 187 5.57 -0.76 -6.27
CA LYS A 187 5.09 -0.83 -4.90
C LYS A 187 3.70 -0.25 -4.84
N MET A 188 2.79 -0.95 -4.16
CA MET A 188 1.43 -0.45 -3.99
C MET A 188 1.43 0.90 -3.28
N GLY A 189 0.67 1.82 -3.85
CA GLY A 189 0.55 3.18 -3.32
C GLY A 189 1.59 4.17 -3.83
N GLU A 190 2.53 3.79 -4.73
CA GLU A 190 3.48 4.72 -5.35
C GLU A 190 2.77 5.86 -6.05
N ILE A 191 3.24 7.07 -5.78
CA ILE A 191 2.77 8.30 -6.41
C ILE A 191 3.87 8.80 -7.34
N TRP A 192 3.58 8.85 -8.63
CA TRP A 192 4.43 9.46 -9.63
C TRP A 192 4.02 10.93 -9.81
N GLY A 193 4.99 11.82 -9.76
CA GLY A 193 4.76 13.25 -9.93
C GLY A 193 6.02 13.98 -10.38
N TYR A 194 5.86 15.22 -10.79
CA TYR A 194 6.98 16.08 -11.15
C TYR A 194 7.76 16.48 -9.91
N HIS A 195 9.08 16.54 -10.05
CA HIS A 195 9.94 16.97 -8.95
C HIS A 195 9.89 18.47 -8.77
N VAL A 196 9.56 18.90 -7.57
CA VAL A 196 9.59 20.31 -7.18
C VAL A 196 10.99 20.66 -6.70
N ASP A 197 11.61 21.63 -7.33
CA ASP A 197 12.95 22.16 -6.98
C ASP A 197 12.86 23.41 -6.08
N GLY A 198 11.66 23.81 -5.70
CA GLY A 198 11.38 24.95 -4.84
C GLY A 198 10.35 25.92 -5.41
N LEU A 199 10.35 27.14 -4.87
CA LEU A 199 9.51 28.25 -5.33
C LEU A 199 10.38 29.35 -5.94
N PHE A 200 9.87 30.03 -6.95
CA PHE A 200 10.55 31.21 -7.47
C PHE A 200 10.56 32.34 -6.41
N LYS A 201 11.74 32.89 -6.16
CA LYS A 201 11.90 33.97 -5.15
C LYS A 201 11.53 35.34 -5.72
N THR A 202 11.69 35.54 -7.03
CA THR A 202 11.43 36.77 -7.74
C THR A 202 10.81 36.54 -9.10
N ASP A 203 10.05 37.51 -9.62
CA ASP A 203 9.49 37.48 -10.98
C ASP A 203 10.59 37.38 -12.04
N LYS A 204 11.77 37.97 -11.77
CA LYS A 204 12.93 37.87 -12.66
C LYS A 204 13.43 36.46 -12.79
N GLU A 205 13.56 35.71 -11.68
CA GLU A 205 13.95 34.31 -11.67
C GLU A 205 12.95 33.47 -12.45
N ALA A 206 11.65 33.71 -12.25
CA ALA A 206 10.58 33.01 -12.99
C ALA A 206 10.65 33.27 -14.50
N ALA A 207 10.89 34.53 -14.90
CA ALA A 207 11.05 34.89 -16.31
C ALA A 207 12.29 34.26 -16.96
N GLU A 208 13.42 34.22 -16.25
CA GLU A 208 14.68 33.58 -16.71
C GLU A 208 14.47 32.07 -16.87
N TYR A 209 13.75 31.43 -15.95
CA TYR A 209 13.38 30.00 -16.06
C TYR A 209 12.51 29.75 -17.28
N GLN A 210 11.42 30.53 -17.47
CA GLN A 210 10.51 30.36 -18.62
C GLN A 210 11.17 30.65 -19.97
N ALA A 211 12.16 31.52 -20.02
CA ALA A 211 12.93 31.75 -21.23
C ALA A 211 13.75 30.54 -21.67
N LYS A 212 14.06 29.63 -20.73
CA LYS A 212 14.90 28.45 -20.93
C LYS A 212 14.11 27.15 -20.96
N ILE A 213 13.12 27.02 -20.07
CA ILE A 213 12.39 25.80 -19.82
C ILE A 213 10.94 25.93 -20.30
N ASN A 214 10.48 24.98 -21.10
CA ASN A 214 9.09 24.89 -21.50
C ASN A 214 8.32 24.01 -20.51
N ASP A 215 7.56 24.61 -19.63
CA ASP A 215 6.77 23.92 -18.60
C ASP A 215 5.24 23.97 -18.86
N LYS A 216 4.82 24.27 -20.08
CA LYS A 216 3.42 24.40 -20.45
C LYS A 216 2.55 23.20 -20.09
N ALA A 217 3.12 21.99 -20.06
CA ALA A 217 2.39 20.78 -19.73
C ALA A 217 1.92 20.76 -18.25
N VAL A 218 2.63 21.45 -17.38
CA VAL A 218 2.38 21.48 -15.93
C VAL A 218 1.81 22.82 -15.48
N ASN A 219 2.56 23.90 -15.68
CA ASN A 219 2.18 25.22 -15.23
C ASN A 219 1.24 25.97 -16.20
N GLY A 220 1.29 25.71 -17.49
CA GLY A 220 0.48 26.39 -18.50
C GLY A 220 -1.03 26.20 -18.35
N ARG A 221 -1.47 25.16 -17.64
CA ARG A 221 -2.89 24.94 -17.35
C ARG A 221 -3.38 25.70 -16.11
N VAL A 222 -2.50 25.92 -15.15
CA VAL A 222 -2.81 26.64 -13.89
C VAL A 222 -2.94 28.12 -14.19
N TYR A 223 -2.15 28.64 -15.11
CA TYR A 223 -2.09 30.05 -15.50
C TYR A 223 -2.84 30.35 -16.79
N SER A 224 -3.78 29.54 -17.18
CA SER A 224 -4.74 29.89 -18.26
C SER A 224 -5.64 31.06 -17.92
N SER A 225 -5.49 31.68 -16.78
CA SER A 225 -6.07 32.99 -16.51
C SER A 225 -5.44 34.02 -17.44
N LYS A 226 -6.18 34.41 -18.35
CA LYS A 226 -6.20 35.38 -19.38
C LYS A 226 -5.28 36.62 -19.29
N VAL A 227 -4.47 36.78 -18.29
CA VAL A 227 -3.74 38.01 -18.10
C VAL A 227 -2.29 37.91 -18.50
N ASP A 228 -1.58 36.84 -18.24
CA ASP A 228 -0.16 36.84 -18.57
C ASP A 228 0.54 35.53 -18.90
N GLY A 229 0.05 34.37 -18.58
CA GLY A 229 0.71 33.08 -18.89
C GLY A 229 2.14 32.94 -18.36
N TYR A 230 2.56 33.82 -17.48
CA TYR A 230 3.91 33.92 -16.93
C TYR A 230 3.93 33.42 -15.48
N LEU A 231 4.97 32.67 -15.17
CA LEU A 231 5.29 32.30 -13.80
C LEU A 231 5.73 33.58 -13.03
N ARG A 232 5.48 33.58 -11.73
CA ARG A 232 5.79 34.69 -10.82
C ARG A 232 6.49 34.21 -9.57
N ALA A 233 6.98 35.13 -8.79
CA ALA A 233 7.48 34.85 -7.45
C ALA A 233 6.40 34.14 -6.61
N GLY A 234 6.77 33.04 -5.94
CA GLY A 234 5.87 32.19 -5.17
C GLY A 234 5.30 30.97 -5.94
N ASP A 235 5.46 30.94 -7.26
CA ASP A 235 5.06 29.79 -8.05
C ASP A 235 6.03 28.63 -7.89
N VAL A 236 5.54 27.41 -8.15
CA VAL A 236 6.33 26.19 -8.03
C VAL A 236 7.31 26.06 -9.20
N ARG A 237 8.58 25.83 -8.89
CA ARG A 237 9.62 25.51 -9.86
C ARG A 237 9.78 24.00 -9.97
N PHE A 238 9.53 23.45 -11.16
CA PHE A 238 9.76 22.04 -11.46
C PHE A 238 11.16 21.84 -12.03
N ALA A 239 11.79 20.72 -11.68
CA ALA A 239 13.10 20.35 -12.18
C ALA A 239 12.99 19.63 -13.52
N ASP A 240 13.78 20.06 -14.49
CA ASP A 240 14.06 19.32 -15.71
C ASP A 240 15.09 18.22 -15.38
N LEU A 241 14.60 16.97 -15.26
CA LEU A 241 15.40 15.84 -14.80
C LEU A 241 16.16 15.16 -15.94
N ASN A 242 15.67 15.24 -17.16
CA ASN A 242 16.28 14.62 -18.33
C ASN A 242 17.14 15.61 -19.14
N GLY A 243 17.04 16.92 -18.87
CA GLY A 243 17.88 17.96 -19.47
C GLY A 243 17.44 18.38 -20.88
N ASP A 244 16.19 18.12 -21.27
CA ASP A 244 15.66 18.44 -22.59
C ASP A 244 15.05 19.86 -22.68
N ASN A 245 15.04 20.60 -21.57
CA ASN A 245 14.44 21.92 -21.40
C ASN A 245 12.90 21.91 -21.56
N VAL A 246 12.25 20.79 -21.36
CA VAL A 246 10.79 20.64 -21.39
C VAL A 246 10.31 19.87 -20.16
N ILE A 247 9.47 20.45 -19.34
CA ILE A 247 8.86 19.71 -18.24
C ILE A 247 7.74 18.85 -18.81
N GLY A 248 7.99 17.54 -18.86
CA GLY A 248 7.10 16.58 -19.52
C GLY A 248 7.07 15.22 -18.87
N ALA A 249 6.14 14.39 -19.34
CA ALA A 249 5.95 13.02 -18.84
C ALA A 249 6.78 11.98 -19.62
N GLY A 250 7.59 12.41 -20.60
CA GLY A 250 8.27 11.50 -21.51
C GLY A 250 7.30 10.57 -22.24
N ALA A 251 7.66 9.32 -22.42
CA ALA A 251 6.75 8.29 -22.91
C ALA A 251 5.73 7.83 -21.84
N GLY A 252 5.85 8.29 -20.60
CA GLY A 252 4.99 7.89 -19.50
C GLY A 252 5.22 6.46 -19.02
N THR A 253 6.40 5.92 -19.28
CA THR A 253 6.83 4.58 -18.85
C THR A 253 7.86 4.67 -17.72
N VAL A 254 8.13 3.53 -17.07
CA VAL A 254 9.19 3.48 -16.04
C VAL A 254 10.57 3.75 -16.65
N ASP A 255 10.79 3.35 -17.89
CA ASP A 255 12.08 3.50 -18.58
C ASP A 255 12.25 4.91 -19.18
N ASP A 256 11.16 5.60 -19.47
CA ASP A 256 11.11 6.99 -19.91
C ASP A 256 9.97 7.75 -19.20
N PRO A 257 10.15 8.13 -17.94
CA PRO A 257 9.17 8.88 -17.16
C PRO A 257 9.21 10.41 -17.42
N GLY A 258 10.10 10.89 -18.29
CA GLY A 258 10.40 12.31 -18.43
C GLY A 258 10.89 12.92 -17.11
N ASP A 259 10.25 13.99 -16.66
CA ASP A 259 10.59 14.66 -15.39
C ASP A 259 9.78 14.18 -14.19
N LYS A 260 9.06 13.06 -14.38
CA LYS A 260 8.34 12.42 -13.27
C LYS A 260 9.26 11.46 -12.53
N ARG A 261 9.07 11.38 -11.23
CA ARG A 261 9.68 10.38 -10.36
C ARG A 261 8.70 9.95 -9.27
N ILE A 262 9.04 8.93 -8.51
CA ILE A 262 8.25 8.54 -7.34
C ILE A 262 8.49 9.61 -6.27
N ILE A 263 7.44 10.40 -6.00
CA ILE A 263 7.47 11.51 -5.03
C ILE A 263 6.90 11.11 -3.66
N GLY A 264 6.25 9.96 -3.56
CA GLY A 264 5.67 9.50 -2.31
C GLY A 264 5.00 8.13 -2.42
N ASN A 265 4.39 7.71 -1.32
CA ASN A 265 3.58 6.51 -1.26
C ASN A 265 2.37 6.72 -0.35
N THR A 266 1.18 6.34 -0.80
CA THR A 266 -0.06 6.46 -0.03
C THR A 266 -0.17 5.42 1.08
N THR A 267 0.59 4.33 1.02
CA THR A 267 0.58 3.28 2.03
C THR A 267 1.39 3.73 3.25
N PRO A 268 0.80 3.73 4.46
CA PRO A 268 1.56 4.00 5.67
C PRO A 268 2.72 3.00 5.82
N ARG A 269 3.93 3.52 6.14
CA ARG A 269 5.14 2.69 6.28
C ARG A 269 5.29 2.12 7.67
N TYR A 270 5.05 2.90 8.70
CA TYR A 270 5.22 2.45 10.07
C TYR A 270 3.91 2.55 10.82
N ASN A 271 3.46 1.41 11.35
CA ASN A 271 2.34 1.34 12.26
C ASN A 271 2.91 1.09 13.64
N TYR A 272 2.57 1.92 14.61
CA TYR A 272 2.99 1.73 15.97
C TYR A 272 1.86 1.96 16.96
N SER A 273 1.93 1.25 18.06
CA SER A 273 1.04 1.48 19.18
C SER A 273 1.82 1.48 20.49
N PHE A 274 1.27 2.18 21.45
CA PHE A 274 1.79 2.25 22.79
C PHE A 274 0.66 2.09 23.79
N ARG A 275 0.84 1.21 24.79
CA ARG A 275 -0.13 0.94 25.83
C ARG A 275 0.55 1.03 27.19
N LEU A 276 -0.13 1.71 28.11
CA LEU A 276 0.21 1.79 29.53
C LEU A 276 -0.92 1.21 30.34
N ASP A 277 -0.59 0.33 31.27
CA ASP A 277 -1.52 -0.23 32.23
C ASP A 277 -0.96 -0.03 33.65
N ALA A 278 -1.82 0.35 34.59
CA ALA A 278 -1.48 0.44 35.99
C ALA A 278 -2.64 -0.03 36.86
N SER A 279 -2.34 -0.80 37.90
CA SER A 279 -3.35 -1.23 38.86
C SER A 279 -2.84 -1.07 40.29
N TRP A 280 -3.69 -0.53 41.16
CA TRP A 280 -3.39 -0.34 42.56
C TRP A 280 -4.67 -0.28 43.40
N ASN A 281 -4.73 -1.08 44.44
CA ASN A 281 -5.77 -1.03 45.45
C ASN A 281 -7.21 -1.04 44.94
N GLY A 282 -7.50 -1.84 43.89
CA GLY A 282 -8.81 -1.93 43.26
C GLY A 282 -9.08 -0.89 42.16
N PHE A 283 -8.11 0.00 41.87
CA PHE A 283 -8.17 0.91 40.75
C PHE A 283 -7.32 0.35 39.58
N ASP A 284 -7.88 0.33 38.40
CA ASP A 284 -7.21 -0.07 37.16
C ASP A 284 -7.30 1.07 36.14
N VAL A 285 -6.16 1.44 35.56
CA VAL A 285 -6.04 2.47 34.54
C VAL A 285 -5.34 1.89 33.33
N SER A 286 -5.90 2.11 32.15
CA SER A 286 -5.27 1.74 30.89
C SER A 286 -5.33 2.91 29.91
N ALA A 287 -4.21 3.21 29.27
CA ALA A 287 -4.10 4.23 28.23
C ALA A 287 -3.51 3.59 26.97
N VAL A 288 -4.13 3.87 25.82
CA VAL A 288 -3.66 3.35 24.52
C VAL A 288 -3.51 4.52 23.56
N SER A 289 -2.36 4.57 22.90
CA SER A 289 -2.10 5.44 21.75
C SER A 289 -1.79 4.58 20.54
N TYR A 290 -2.39 4.91 19.41
CA TYR A 290 -2.18 4.23 18.15
C TYR A 290 -1.99 5.26 17.04
N THR A 291 -1.03 5.04 16.16
CA THR A 291 -0.83 5.86 14.98
C THR A 291 -0.09 5.11 13.88
N HIS A 292 -0.10 5.72 12.67
CA HIS A 292 0.65 5.24 11.53
C HIS A 292 1.38 6.43 10.89
N LEU A 293 2.59 6.19 10.42
CA LEU A 293 3.40 7.15 9.68
C LEU A 293 3.38 6.77 8.19
N ARG A 294 3.10 7.73 7.34
CA ARG A 294 3.34 7.59 5.91
C ARG A 294 4.82 7.80 5.64
N ALA A 295 5.32 7.11 4.63
CA ALA A 295 6.62 7.48 4.07
C ALA A 295 6.43 8.88 3.46
N HIS A 296 7.03 9.87 4.04
CA HIS A 296 6.90 11.22 3.68
C HIS A 296 8.14 11.62 2.95
N GLU A 297 7.89 12.17 1.89
CA GLU A 297 7.56 13.49 1.55
C GLU A 297 8.39 14.44 2.33
N THR A 298 9.49 14.67 1.92
CA THR A 298 10.11 15.96 2.08
C THR A 298 9.34 16.89 1.17
N LEU A 299 8.39 17.58 1.73
CA LEU A 299 8.09 18.89 1.24
C LEU A 299 9.37 19.69 1.42
N ALA A 300 10.09 19.88 0.33
CA ALA A 300 11.18 20.81 0.28
C ALA A 300 10.60 22.24 0.41
#